data_3bc9ac89080840898e867b5ecb58c515
#
_entry.id   3bc9ac89080840898e867b5ecb58c515
#
_cell.length_a   1.000
_cell.length_b   1.000
_cell.length_c   1.000
_cell.angle_alpha   90.00
_cell.angle_beta   90.00
_cell.angle_gamma   90.00
#
_symmetry.space_group_name_H-M   'P 1'
#
loop_
_entity.id
_entity.type
_entity.pdbx_description
1 polymer ?
#
loop_
_entity_poly.entity_id
_entity_poly.type
_entity_poly.pdbx_seq_one_letter_code
_entity_poly.pdbx_strand_id
1 'polypeptide(L)'
;MNTISEREARFQKVNRAFIVFYYLFSAVLIVVYAIQKDGYHLGISLGTLVVPPAIALFYRILRLKTVHQLNFLVLAFTFLAYPLGSCLDFYRILPGFDKVAHTLSGVFVSLLCLVLYYALKPGHEIARKDAGLAMAFTFFGSMAVAGLWEVGEYLISFVVGLDLQRVEATGVADSMQDMIVAMLGTFATLPFAHRLAAGKRDLITGAVDAFVALNLKG
;
A
#
# COMPACT_ATOMS: atom_id res chain seq x y z
N MET A 1 3.46 -2.97 -27.07
CA MET A 1 3.62 -2.48 -25.67
C MET A 1 2.89 -1.15 -25.57
N ASN A 2 1.84 -1.04 -24.74
CA ASN A 2 1.10 0.22 -24.60
C ASN A 2 2.04 1.31 -24.08
N THR A 3 1.91 2.52 -24.60
CA THR A 3 2.65 3.69 -24.12
C THR A 3 2.30 3.98 -22.65
N ILE A 4 3.15 4.72 -21.93
CA ILE A 4 2.84 5.18 -20.54
C ILE A 4 1.50 5.92 -20.56
N SER A 5 1.26 6.79 -21.53
CA SER A 5 0.02 7.58 -21.68
C SER A 5 -1.23 6.72 -21.81
N GLU A 6 -1.22 5.70 -22.65
CA GLU A 6 -2.36 4.79 -22.83
C GLU A 6 -2.66 3.98 -21.57
N ARG A 7 -1.61 3.54 -20.88
CA ARG A 7 -1.73 2.81 -19.61
C ARG A 7 -2.33 3.70 -18.52
N GLU A 8 -1.80 4.91 -18.36
CA GLU A 8 -2.30 5.87 -17.38
C GLU A 8 -3.76 6.29 -17.68
N ALA A 9 -4.14 6.49 -18.94
CA ALA A 9 -5.53 6.78 -19.32
C ALA A 9 -6.48 5.62 -18.96
N ARG A 10 -6.03 4.37 -19.13
CA ARG A 10 -6.80 3.20 -18.68
C ARG A 10 -6.95 3.15 -17.17
N PHE A 11 -5.85 3.34 -16.42
CA PHE A 11 -5.91 3.35 -14.96
C PHE A 11 -6.71 4.53 -14.41
N GLN A 12 -6.76 5.66 -15.09
CA GLN A 12 -7.64 6.76 -14.72
C GLN A 12 -9.12 6.36 -14.71
N LYS A 13 -9.57 5.61 -15.73
CA LYS A 13 -10.95 5.09 -15.79
C LYS A 13 -11.19 4.08 -14.68
N VAL A 14 -10.23 3.16 -14.45
CA VAL A 14 -10.30 2.16 -13.38
C VAL A 14 -10.38 2.85 -12.01
N ASN A 15 -9.55 3.86 -11.75
CA ASN A 15 -9.58 4.62 -10.50
C ASN A 15 -10.94 5.27 -10.25
N ARG A 16 -11.53 5.91 -11.28
CA ARG A 16 -12.86 6.53 -11.13
C ARG A 16 -13.92 5.50 -10.75
N ALA A 17 -13.95 4.37 -11.45
CA ALA A 17 -14.89 3.29 -11.13
C ALA A 17 -14.63 2.73 -9.73
N PHE A 18 -13.36 2.53 -9.36
CA PHE A 18 -13.00 1.99 -8.06
C PHE A 18 -13.31 2.96 -6.91
N ILE A 19 -13.13 4.27 -7.08
CA ILE A 19 -13.51 5.29 -6.08
C ILE A 19 -15.03 5.29 -5.87
N VAL A 20 -15.82 5.19 -6.95
CA VAL A 20 -17.28 5.08 -6.82
C VAL A 20 -17.66 3.82 -6.05
N PHE A 21 -17.09 2.68 -6.42
CA PHE A 21 -17.28 1.41 -5.71
C PHE A 21 -16.88 1.54 -4.23
N TYR A 22 -15.73 2.15 -3.93
CA TYR A 22 -15.23 2.37 -2.58
C TYR A 22 -16.23 3.15 -1.74
N TYR A 23 -16.77 4.26 -2.26
CA TYR A 23 -17.76 5.07 -1.53
C TYR A 23 -19.10 4.36 -1.36
N LEU A 24 -19.58 3.63 -2.39
CA LEU A 24 -20.80 2.84 -2.27
C LEU A 24 -20.64 1.76 -1.20
N PHE A 25 -19.51 1.07 -1.20
CA PHE A 25 -19.21 0.06 -0.18
C PHE A 25 -19.15 0.68 1.23
N SER A 26 -18.45 1.81 1.39
CA SER A 26 -18.39 2.56 2.65
C SER A 26 -19.78 3.00 3.12
N ALA A 27 -20.62 3.51 2.21
CA ALA A 27 -21.98 3.91 2.54
C ALA A 27 -22.83 2.72 3.04
N VAL A 28 -22.69 1.54 2.43
CA VAL A 28 -23.36 0.31 2.91
C VAL A 28 -22.92 -0.03 4.33
N LEU A 29 -21.60 -0.03 4.61
CA LEU A 29 -21.09 -0.30 5.97
C LEU A 29 -21.64 0.69 6.99
N ILE A 30 -21.61 1.99 6.67
CA ILE A 30 -22.12 3.05 7.55
C ILE A 30 -23.61 2.83 7.87
N VAL A 31 -24.44 2.53 6.86
CA VAL A 31 -25.87 2.27 7.06
C VAL A 31 -26.09 1.02 7.90
N VAL A 32 -25.38 -0.07 7.60
CA VAL A 32 -25.51 -1.33 8.35
C VAL A 32 -25.18 -1.12 9.82
N TYR A 33 -24.02 -0.52 10.13
CA TYR A 33 -23.61 -0.31 11.52
C TYR A 33 -24.43 0.76 12.24
N ALA A 34 -24.97 1.74 11.54
CA ALA A 34 -25.93 2.67 12.12
C ALA A 34 -27.25 1.96 12.54
N ILE A 35 -27.77 1.06 11.69
CA ILE A 35 -28.97 0.25 12.01
C ILE A 35 -28.68 -0.70 13.18
N GLN A 36 -27.50 -1.33 13.21
CA GLN A 36 -27.07 -2.23 14.28
C GLN A 36 -26.74 -1.49 15.60
N LYS A 37 -26.67 -0.15 15.57
CA LYS A 37 -26.23 0.70 16.69
C LYS A 37 -24.83 0.34 17.20
N ASP A 38 -23.98 -0.17 16.30
CA ASP A 38 -22.59 -0.47 16.59
C ASP A 38 -21.73 0.80 16.40
N GLY A 39 -21.53 1.54 17.48
CA GLY A 39 -20.84 2.83 17.47
C GLY A 39 -19.37 2.71 17.07
N TYR A 40 -18.70 1.61 17.42
CA TYR A 40 -17.30 1.38 17.07
C TYR A 40 -17.13 1.18 15.56
N HIS A 41 -17.82 0.19 14.98
CA HIS A 41 -17.72 -0.08 13.53
C HIS A 41 -18.33 1.06 12.69
N LEU A 42 -19.33 1.78 13.20
CA LEU A 42 -19.84 2.99 12.56
C LEU A 42 -18.74 4.07 12.48
N GLY A 43 -18.03 4.31 13.58
CA GLY A 43 -16.96 5.30 13.65
C GLY A 43 -15.82 5.01 12.67
N ILE A 44 -15.32 3.77 12.65
CA ILE A 44 -14.24 3.38 11.72
C ILE A 44 -14.74 3.37 10.26
N SER A 45 -16.02 3.01 10.01
CA SER A 45 -16.58 3.06 8.66
C SER A 45 -16.72 4.50 8.13
N LEU A 46 -17.06 5.46 8.97
CA LEU A 46 -17.02 6.90 8.61
C LEU A 46 -15.60 7.35 8.22
N GLY A 47 -14.57 6.82 8.90
CA GLY A 47 -13.17 7.08 8.57
C GLY A 47 -12.79 6.65 7.15
N THR A 48 -13.44 5.65 6.57
CA THR A 48 -13.16 5.21 5.19
C THR A 48 -13.37 6.32 4.16
N LEU A 49 -14.33 7.23 4.41
CA LEU A 49 -14.65 8.34 3.50
C LEU A 49 -13.49 9.32 3.32
N VAL A 50 -12.56 9.35 4.28
CA VAL A 50 -11.39 10.25 4.26
C VAL A 50 -10.26 9.71 3.37
N VAL A 51 -10.20 8.40 3.12
CA VAL A 51 -9.06 7.78 2.43
C VAL A 51 -8.85 8.29 0.99
N PRO A 52 -9.83 8.27 0.08
CA PRO A 52 -9.60 8.76 -1.28
C PRO A 52 -9.23 10.24 -1.35
N PRO A 53 -9.87 11.19 -0.61
CA PRO A 53 -9.47 12.58 -0.62
C PRO A 53 -8.11 12.82 0.06
N ALA A 54 -7.72 12.03 1.07
CA ALA A 54 -6.41 12.12 1.69
C ALA A 54 -5.29 11.76 0.70
N ILE A 55 -5.48 10.72 -0.12
CA ILE A 55 -4.53 10.37 -1.18
C ILE A 55 -4.43 11.50 -2.21
N ALA A 56 -5.54 12.07 -2.64
CA ALA A 56 -5.55 13.20 -3.58
C ALA A 56 -4.86 14.45 -2.98
N LEU A 57 -5.09 14.71 -1.70
CA LEU A 57 -4.45 15.81 -0.97
C LEU A 57 -2.94 15.60 -0.86
N PHE A 58 -2.48 14.36 -0.62
CA PHE A 58 -1.06 14.02 -0.59
C PHE A 58 -0.35 14.38 -1.91
N TYR A 59 -0.92 13.98 -3.06
CA TYR A 59 -0.38 14.37 -4.37
C TYR A 59 -0.34 15.89 -4.52
N ARG A 60 -1.38 16.60 -4.06
CA ARG A 60 -1.46 18.06 -4.16
C ARG A 60 -0.43 18.77 -3.28
N ILE A 61 -0.26 18.33 -2.03
CA ILE A 61 0.72 18.93 -1.08
C ILE A 61 2.13 18.77 -1.63
N LEU A 62 2.47 17.58 -2.14
CA LEU A 62 3.79 17.32 -2.72
C LEU A 62 3.94 17.86 -4.14
N ARG A 63 2.91 18.51 -4.69
CA ARG A 63 2.91 19.04 -6.06
C ARG A 63 3.23 17.99 -7.12
N LEU A 64 2.82 16.76 -6.89
CA LEU A 64 3.04 15.62 -7.79
C LEU A 64 1.89 15.47 -8.78
N LYS A 65 2.20 15.12 -10.02
CA LYS A 65 1.22 14.63 -10.99
C LYS A 65 0.76 13.24 -10.57
N THR A 66 -0.55 13.02 -10.57
CA THR A 66 -1.11 11.73 -10.19
C THR A 66 -0.68 10.63 -11.17
N VAL A 67 -0.02 9.60 -10.67
CA VAL A 67 0.24 8.37 -11.39
C VAL A 67 -0.91 7.42 -11.13
N HIS A 68 -1.80 7.28 -12.10
CA HIS A 68 -3.07 6.56 -11.91
C HIS A 68 -2.89 5.09 -11.58
N GLN A 69 -1.86 4.45 -12.14
CA GLN A 69 -1.53 3.06 -11.80
C GLN A 69 -1.11 2.94 -10.33
N LEU A 70 -0.23 3.82 -9.84
CA LEU A 70 0.20 3.82 -8.44
C LEU A 70 -0.97 4.15 -7.52
N ASN A 71 -1.77 5.15 -7.88
CA ASN A 71 -2.96 5.54 -7.13
C ASN A 71 -3.96 4.38 -6.99
N PHE A 72 -4.16 3.56 -8.06
CA PHE A 72 -4.99 2.37 -7.98
C PHE A 72 -4.44 1.35 -6.99
N LEU A 73 -3.14 1.10 -6.99
CA LEU A 73 -2.51 0.17 -6.05
C LEU A 73 -2.68 0.63 -4.61
N VAL A 74 -2.51 1.94 -4.34
CA VAL A 74 -2.76 2.53 -3.00
C VAL A 74 -4.21 2.32 -2.59
N LEU A 75 -5.16 2.69 -3.44
CA LEU A 75 -6.60 2.55 -3.15
C LEU A 75 -7.01 1.10 -2.94
N ALA A 76 -6.51 0.17 -3.76
CA ALA A 76 -6.83 -1.24 -3.63
C ALA A 76 -6.25 -1.84 -2.34
N PHE A 77 -5.02 -1.49 -1.99
CA PHE A 77 -4.40 -1.92 -0.74
C PHE A 77 -5.13 -1.35 0.48
N THR A 78 -5.43 -0.05 0.47
CA THR A 78 -6.17 0.58 1.57
C THR A 78 -7.58 0.03 1.69
N PHE A 79 -8.25 -0.33 0.58
CA PHE A 79 -9.56 -1.00 0.60
C PHE A 79 -9.48 -2.37 1.27
N LEU A 80 -8.46 -3.16 0.93
CA LEU A 80 -8.24 -4.45 1.56
C LEU A 80 -7.97 -4.29 3.06
N ALA A 81 -7.04 -3.41 3.44
CA ALA A 81 -6.61 -3.29 4.84
C ALA A 81 -7.68 -2.63 5.73
N TYR A 82 -8.44 -1.65 5.24
CA TYR A 82 -9.30 -0.86 6.08
C TYR A 82 -10.79 -1.23 5.93
N PRO A 83 -11.50 -1.06 4.80
CA PRO A 83 -12.88 -1.52 4.66
C PRO A 83 -13.06 -3.02 4.91
N LEU A 84 -12.23 -3.88 4.33
CA LEU A 84 -12.36 -5.32 4.54
C LEU A 84 -11.72 -5.77 5.86
N GLY A 85 -10.48 -5.35 6.12
CA GLY A 85 -9.73 -5.77 7.29
C GLY A 85 -10.36 -5.30 8.60
N SER A 86 -10.48 -3.97 8.76
CA SER A 86 -10.93 -3.37 10.03
C SER A 86 -12.45 -3.21 10.10
N CYS A 87 -13.12 -2.70 9.03
CA CYS A 87 -14.56 -2.43 9.13
C CYS A 87 -15.41 -3.70 9.04
N LEU A 88 -15.02 -4.71 8.24
CA LEU A 88 -15.67 -6.03 8.21
C LEU A 88 -15.05 -7.04 9.18
N ASP A 89 -14.08 -6.62 9.97
CA ASP A 89 -13.44 -7.49 10.98
C ASP A 89 -12.69 -8.71 10.40
N PHE A 90 -12.27 -8.66 9.11
CA PHE A 90 -11.60 -9.79 8.46
C PHE A 90 -10.29 -10.17 9.15
N TYR A 91 -9.61 -9.24 9.77
CA TYR A 91 -8.44 -9.52 10.61
C TYR A 91 -8.76 -10.49 11.75
N ARG A 92 -9.99 -10.48 12.27
CA ARG A 92 -10.40 -11.33 13.38
C ARG A 92 -11.11 -12.60 12.92
N ILE A 93 -12.04 -12.48 11.94
CA ILE A 93 -12.94 -13.57 11.56
C ILE A 93 -12.40 -14.47 10.45
N LEU A 94 -11.42 -13.98 9.66
CA LEU A 94 -10.88 -14.72 8.52
C LEU A 94 -9.42 -15.17 8.82
N PRO A 95 -9.19 -16.44 9.17
CA PRO A 95 -7.85 -16.92 9.48
C PRO A 95 -6.86 -16.64 8.35
N GLY A 96 -5.71 -16.07 8.69
CA GLY A 96 -4.65 -15.77 7.72
C GLY A 96 -4.85 -14.50 6.89
N PHE A 97 -5.98 -13.79 7.01
CA PHE A 97 -6.20 -12.52 6.31
C PHE A 97 -5.11 -11.50 6.62
N ASP A 98 -4.73 -11.41 7.87
CA ASP A 98 -3.66 -10.57 8.37
C ASP A 98 -2.33 -10.84 7.65
N LYS A 99 -1.93 -12.11 7.56
CA LYS A 99 -0.71 -12.52 6.86
C LYS A 99 -0.75 -12.21 5.36
N VAL A 100 -1.94 -12.31 4.74
CA VAL A 100 -2.14 -11.87 3.35
C VAL A 100 -1.96 -10.35 3.23
N ALA A 101 -2.54 -9.57 4.13
CA ALA A 101 -2.40 -8.12 4.15
C ALA A 101 -0.92 -7.70 4.31
N HIS A 102 -0.18 -8.30 5.25
CA HIS A 102 1.25 -8.04 5.45
C HIS A 102 2.10 -8.49 4.25
N THR A 103 1.78 -9.62 3.60
CA THR A 103 2.47 -10.03 2.36
C THR A 103 2.28 -9.00 1.25
N LEU A 104 1.04 -8.54 1.03
CA LEU A 104 0.73 -7.51 0.03
C LEU A 104 1.33 -6.16 0.40
N SER A 105 1.42 -5.83 1.70
CA SER A 105 2.12 -4.62 2.15
C SER A 105 3.60 -4.66 1.77
N GLY A 106 4.26 -5.80 1.92
CA GLY A 106 5.66 -5.99 1.49
C GLY A 106 5.86 -5.71 -0.01
N VAL A 107 4.94 -6.21 -0.86
CA VAL A 107 4.95 -5.89 -2.30
C VAL A 107 4.72 -4.40 -2.54
N PHE A 108 3.70 -3.83 -1.92
CA PHE A 108 3.30 -2.43 -2.13
C PHE A 108 4.36 -1.45 -1.64
N VAL A 109 4.87 -1.64 -0.42
CA VAL A 109 5.92 -0.79 0.17
C VAL A 109 7.21 -0.90 -0.65
N SER A 110 7.54 -2.07 -1.19
CA SER A 110 8.67 -2.24 -2.11
C SER A 110 8.56 -1.34 -3.34
N LEU A 111 7.37 -1.21 -3.93
CA LEU A 111 7.15 -0.29 -5.07
C LEU A 111 7.32 1.17 -4.66
N LEU A 112 6.85 1.55 -3.47
CA LEU A 112 7.06 2.91 -2.93
C LEU A 112 8.55 3.17 -2.65
N CYS A 113 9.27 2.20 -2.12
CA CYS A 113 10.73 2.29 -1.92
C CYS A 113 11.48 2.45 -3.25
N LEU A 114 11.06 1.76 -4.33
CA LEU A 114 11.61 1.97 -5.66
C LEU A 114 11.33 3.38 -6.19
N VAL A 115 10.11 3.89 -6.02
CA VAL A 115 9.77 5.27 -6.36
C VAL A 115 10.68 6.24 -5.61
N LEU A 116 10.82 6.05 -4.30
CA LEU A 116 11.67 6.88 -3.45
C LEU A 116 13.15 6.80 -3.86
N TYR A 117 13.66 5.59 -4.15
CA TYR A 117 15.03 5.41 -4.62
C TYR A 117 15.32 6.24 -5.86
N TYR A 118 14.47 6.14 -6.89
CA TYR A 118 14.65 6.90 -8.12
C TYR A 118 14.39 8.40 -7.95
N ALA A 119 13.56 8.79 -6.99
CA ALA A 119 13.35 10.20 -6.64
C ALA A 119 14.58 10.82 -5.96
N LEU A 120 15.29 10.06 -5.12
CA LEU A 120 16.49 10.51 -4.41
C LEU A 120 17.76 10.39 -5.26
N LYS A 121 17.77 9.51 -6.26
CA LYS A 121 18.93 9.29 -7.11
C LYS A 121 19.22 10.49 -8.00
N PRO A 122 20.48 10.99 -8.06
CA PRO A 122 20.87 12.03 -8.99
C PRO A 122 20.56 11.66 -10.45
N GLY A 123 19.95 12.58 -11.20
CA GLY A 123 19.55 12.38 -12.59
C GLY A 123 18.33 11.52 -12.82
N HIS A 124 17.77 10.90 -11.76
CA HIS A 124 16.54 10.11 -11.82
C HIS A 124 16.48 9.03 -12.91
N GLU A 125 17.64 8.53 -13.33
CA GLU A 125 17.74 7.53 -14.40
C GLU A 125 17.52 6.12 -13.88
N ILE A 126 16.70 5.36 -14.61
CA ILE A 126 16.55 3.92 -14.40
C ILE A 126 17.65 3.23 -15.21
N ALA A 127 18.73 2.81 -14.57
CA ALA A 127 19.91 2.23 -15.21
C ALA A 127 20.31 0.87 -14.61
N ARG A 128 20.76 -0.05 -15.47
CA ARG A 128 21.14 -1.41 -15.07
C ARG A 128 22.27 -1.46 -14.03
N LYS A 129 23.20 -0.52 -14.10
CA LYS A 129 24.33 -0.42 -13.15
C LYS A 129 23.90 -0.23 -11.69
N ASP A 130 22.69 0.30 -11.48
CA ASP A 130 22.15 0.61 -10.16
C ASP A 130 21.25 -0.50 -9.59
N ALA A 131 21.05 -1.59 -10.35
CA ALA A 131 20.07 -2.64 -9.98
C ALA A 131 20.31 -3.19 -8.57
N GLY A 132 21.58 -3.47 -8.22
CA GLY A 132 21.92 -3.99 -6.89
C GLY A 132 21.58 -3.00 -5.77
N LEU A 133 21.92 -1.73 -5.94
CA LEU A 133 21.62 -0.69 -4.95
C LEU A 133 20.12 -0.42 -4.84
N ALA A 134 19.39 -0.39 -5.97
CA ALA A 134 17.94 -0.24 -5.98
C ALA A 134 17.25 -1.39 -5.25
N MET A 135 17.69 -2.64 -5.48
CA MET A 135 17.16 -3.82 -4.78
C MET A 135 17.46 -3.78 -3.29
N ALA A 136 18.70 -3.44 -2.89
CA ALA A 136 19.07 -3.31 -1.49
C ALA A 136 18.26 -2.20 -0.78
N PHE A 137 18.15 -1.02 -1.39
CA PHE A 137 17.34 0.07 -0.86
C PHE A 137 15.86 -0.34 -0.71
N THR A 138 15.32 -1.04 -1.71
CA THR A 138 13.95 -1.56 -1.68
C THR A 138 13.75 -2.55 -0.54
N PHE A 139 14.67 -3.50 -0.39
CA PHE A 139 14.61 -4.51 0.67
C PHE A 139 14.66 -3.86 2.07
N PHE A 140 15.71 -3.11 2.35
CA PHE A 140 15.89 -2.50 3.67
C PHE A 140 14.81 -1.45 3.97
N GLY A 141 14.39 -0.66 2.98
CA GLY A 141 13.30 0.30 3.15
C GLY A 141 11.96 -0.38 3.46
N SER A 142 11.64 -1.46 2.75
CA SER A 142 10.43 -2.23 3.02
C SER A 142 10.45 -2.87 4.40
N MET A 143 11.58 -3.46 4.81
CA MET A 143 11.74 -4.04 6.15
C MET A 143 11.70 -2.98 7.26
N ALA A 144 12.25 -1.79 7.02
CA ALA A 144 12.14 -0.68 7.96
C ALA A 144 10.67 -0.26 8.17
N VAL A 145 9.87 -0.19 7.08
CA VAL A 145 8.45 0.13 7.19
C VAL A 145 7.69 -0.98 7.91
N ALA A 146 7.98 -2.26 7.64
CA ALA A 146 7.37 -3.37 8.35
C ALA A 146 7.67 -3.31 9.86
N GLY A 147 8.93 -3.07 10.24
CA GLY A 147 9.30 -2.91 11.65
C GLY A 147 8.66 -1.69 12.33
N LEU A 148 8.58 -0.55 11.62
CA LEU A 148 7.90 0.66 12.12
C LEU A 148 6.39 0.42 12.28
N TRP A 149 5.79 -0.42 11.45
CA TRP A 149 4.39 -0.81 11.60
C TRP A 149 4.16 -1.57 12.92
N GLU A 150 4.99 -2.58 13.19
CA GLU A 150 4.93 -3.32 14.47
C GLU A 150 5.12 -2.40 15.70
N VAL A 151 6.09 -1.46 15.61
CA VAL A 151 6.26 -0.45 16.66
C VAL A 151 5.01 0.43 16.79
N GLY A 152 4.37 0.79 15.66
CA GLY A 152 3.12 1.55 15.65
C GLY A 152 1.98 0.80 16.33
N GLU A 153 1.79 -0.49 16.02
CA GLU A 153 0.77 -1.34 16.64
C GLU A 153 1.00 -1.47 18.15
N TYR A 154 2.25 -1.68 18.58
CA TYR A 154 2.62 -1.70 19.99
C TYR A 154 2.24 -0.40 20.70
N LEU A 155 2.62 0.75 20.13
CA LEU A 155 2.31 2.05 20.73
C LEU A 155 0.81 2.34 20.77
N ILE A 156 0.09 2.01 19.72
CA ILE A 156 -1.37 2.18 19.67
C ILE A 156 -2.03 1.24 20.68
N SER A 157 -1.62 -0.02 20.77
CA SER A 157 -2.11 -0.98 21.76
C SER A 157 -1.97 -0.43 23.18
N PHE A 158 -0.80 0.16 23.50
CA PHE A 158 -0.54 0.77 24.80
C PHE A 158 -1.48 1.96 25.08
N VAL A 159 -1.77 2.81 24.08
CA VAL A 159 -2.60 4.01 24.26
C VAL A 159 -4.08 3.69 24.33
N VAL A 160 -4.56 2.74 23.50
CA VAL A 160 -6.00 2.45 23.37
C VAL A 160 -6.45 1.23 24.20
N GLY A 161 -5.50 0.48 24.78
CA GLY A 161 -5.80 -0.72 25.57
C GLY A 161 -6.30 -1.90 24.74
N LEU A 162 -5.93 -1.99 23.45
CA LEU A 162 -6.26 -3.10 22.55
C LEU A 162 -5.00 -3.94 22.30
N ASP A 163 -5.13 -5.25 22.20
CA ASP A 163 -4.03 -6.16 21.84
C ASP A 163 -3.95 -6.33 20.31
N LEU A 164 -3.43 -5.31 19.61
CA LEU A 164 -3.31 -5.32 18.15
C LEU A 164 -2.29 -6.36 17.67
N GLN A 165 -1.22 -6.58 18.42
CA GLN A 165 -0.17 -7.55 18.12
C GLN A 165 -0.50 -8.96 18.62
N ARG A 166 -1.69 -9.17 19.21
CA ARG A 166 -2.13 -10.46 19.78
C ARG A 166 -1.16 -11.08 20.79
N VAL A 167 -0.44 -10.25 21.53
CA VAL A 167 0.59 -10.69 22.49
C VAL A 167 0.01 -11.60 23.57
N GLU A 168 -1.24 -11.37 23.99
CA GLU A 168 -1.93 -12.21 24.98
C GLU A 168 -2.10 -13.65 24.51
N ALA A 169 -2.34 -13.87 23.21
CA ALA A 169 -2.58 -15.18 22.64
C ALA A 169 -1.32 -15.84 22.06
N THR A 170 -0.38 -15.06 21.50
CA THR A 170 0.71 -15.56 20.67
C THR A 170 2.10 -15.15 21.14
N GLY A 171 2.20 -14.28 22.15
CA GLY A 171 3.46 -13.65 22.54
C GLY A 171 4.01 -12.81 21.39
N VAL A 172 5.29 -12.97 21.06
CA VAL A 172 5.96 -12.25 19.95
C VAL A 172 5.69 -12.87 18.59
N ALA A 173 5.04 -14.05 18.53
CA ALA A 173 4.98 -14.84 17.30
C ALA A 173 4.18 -14.16 16.18
N ASP A 174 3.10 -13.45 16.50
CA ASP A 174 2.28 -12.75 15.50
C ASP A 174 3.10 -11.68 14.78
N SER A 175 3.70 -10.75 15.54
CA SER A 175 4.56 -9.70 14.98
C SER A 175 5.74 -10.23 14.17
N MET A 176 6.38 -11.30 14.62
CA MET A 176 7.47 -11.92 13.86
C MET A 176 6.97 -12.55 12.55
N GLN A 177 5.81 -13.18 12.55
CA GLN A 177 5.20 -13.74 11.34
C GLN A 177 4.82 -12.63 10.35
N ASP A 178 4.30 -11.50 10.82
CA ASP A 178 3.93 -10.36 9.99
C ASP A 178 5.14 -9.76 9.29
N MET A 179 6.24 -9.59 10.01
CA MET A 179 7.51 -9.19 9.42
C MET A 179 8.04 -10.22 8.40
N ILE A 180 7.93 -11.52 8.68
CA ILE A 180 8.38 -12.59 7.78
C ILE A 180 7.55 -12.59 6.49
N VAL A 181 6.22 -12.51 6.56
CA VAL A 181 5.39 -12.52 5.36
C VAL A 181 5.52 -11.22 4.55
N ALA A 182 5.72 -10.06 5.20
CA ALA A 182 6.07 -8.82 4.53
C ALA A 182 7.42 -8.94 3.81
N MET A 183 8.42 -9.58 4.42
CA MET A 183 9.71 -9.90 3.81
C MET A 183 9.55 -10.79 2.58
N LEU A 184 8.69 -11.81 2.62
CA LEU A 184 8.39 -12.67 1.46
C LEU A 184 7.75 -11.87 0.32
N GLY A 185 6.81 -10.97 0.62
CA GLY A 185 6.24 -10.03 -0.36
C GLY A 185 7.31 -9.13 -0.98
N THR A 186 8.22 -8.63 -0.16
CA THR A 186 9.39 -7.85 -0.63
C THR A 186 10.27 -8.66 -1.56
N PHE A 187 10.67 -9.87 -1.17
CA PHE A 187 11.48 -10.75 -2.02
C PHE A 187 10.82 -11.05 -3.36
N ALA A 188 9.51 -11.27 -3.38
CA ALA A 188 8.76 -11.47 -4.63
C ALA A 188 8.84 -10.25 -5.56
N THR A 189 9.08 -9.05 -5.04
CA THR A 189 9.18 -7.81 -5.81
C THR A 189 10.59 -7.55 -6.37
N LEU A 190 11.66 -8.03 -5.73
CA LEU A 190 13.05 -7.75 -6.14
C LEU A 190 13.37 -8.16 -7.58
N PRO A 191 12.93 -9.32 -8.13
CA PRO A 191 13.15 -9.66 -9.54
C PRO A 191 12.56 -8.63 -10.51
N PHE A 192 11.41 -8.04 -10.18
CA PHE A 192 10.78 -6.99 -10.97
C PHE A 192 11.58 -5.68 -10.89
N ALA A 193 12.12 -5.33 -9.72
CA ALA A 193 13.02 -4.20 -9.55
C ALA A 193 14.28 -4.35 -10.42
N HIS A 194 14.90 -5.54 -10.44
CA HIS A 194 16.02 -5.85 -11.31
C HIS A 194 15.67 -5.73 -12.81
N ARG A 195 14.50 -6.25 -13.20
CA ARG A 195 14.01 -6.15 -14.60
C ARG A 195 13.77 -4.70 -15.02
N LEU A 196 13.19 -3.88 -14.12
CA LEU A 196 13.00 -2.45 -14.36
C LEU A 196 14.33 -1.75 -14.61
N ALA A 197 15.33 -1.99 -13.77
CA ALA A 197 16.69 -1.44 -13.94
C ALA A 197 17.35 -1.90 -15.25
N ALA A 198 17.04 -3.12 -15.72
CA ALA A 198 17.50 -3.65 -17.00
C ALA A 198 16.68 -3.12 -18.21
N GLY A 199 15.84 -2.13 -18.02
CA GLY A 199 15.02 -1.52 -19.08
C GLY A 199 13.78 -2.32 -19.49
N LYS A 200 13.49 -3.43 -18.80
CA LYS A 200 12.27 -4.22 -19.05
C LYS A 200 11.10 -3.62 -18.28
N ARG A 201 9.96 -3.50 -18.96
CA ARG A 201 8.72 -2.95 -18.36
C ARG A 201 7.69 -4.04 -18.19
N ASP A 202 7.05 -4.05 -17.05
CA ASP A 202 5.96 -4.96 -16.70
C ASP A 202 4.82 -4.20 -15.98
N LEU A 203 3.75 -4.92 -15.65
CA LEU A 203 2.59 -4.31 -15.02
C LEU A 203 2.91 -3.83 -13.57
N ILE A 204 3.78 -4.54 -12.85
CA ILE A 204 4.08 -4.26 -11.44
C ILE A 204 4.92 -2.99 -11.34
N THR A 205 6.08 -2.95 -11.99
CA THR A 205 7.00 -1.81 -11.95
C THR A 205 6.65 -0.68 -12.91
N GLY A 206 5.63 -0.88 -13.75
CA GLY A 206 5.13 0.16 -14.64
C GLY A 206 4.65 1.43 -13.92
N ALA A 207 4.16 1.29 -12.69
CA ALA A 207 3.80 2.43 -11.83
C ALA A 207 5.04 3.27 -11.46
N VAL A 208 6.18 2.63 -11.19
CA VAL A 208 7.47 3.29 -10.89
C VAL A 208 7.98 4.05 -12.12
N ASP A 209 7.95 3.38 -13.29
CA ASP A 209 8.36 3.99 -14.57
C ASP A 209 7.51 5.23 -14.91
N ALA A 210 6.19 5.13 -14.73
CA ALA A 210 5.28 6.24 -14.93
C ALA A 210 5.54 7.39 -13.94
N PHE A 211 5.82 7.07 -12.68
CA PHE A 211 6.15 8.09 -11.68
C PHE A 211 7.41 8.87 -12.07
N VAL A 212 8.47 8.17 -12.42
CA VAL A 212 9.74 8.79 -12.86
C VAL A 212 9.53 9.66 -14.09
N ALA A 213 8.78 9.16 -15.09
CA ALA A 213 8.54 9.90 -16.32
C ALA A 213 7.69 11.15 -16.11
N LEU A 214 6.66 11.09 -15.26
CA LEU A 214 5.71 12.19 -15.09
C LEU A 214 6.18 13.25 -14.07
N ASN A 215 6.95 12.85 -13.05
CA ASN A 215 7.26 13.71 -11.91
C ASN A 215 8.75 14.08 -11.78
N LEU A 216 9.67 13.31 -12.36
CA LEU A 216 11.09 13.52 -12.14
C LEU A 216 11.86 13.92 -13.41
N LYS A 217 11.30 13.66 -14.59
CA LYS A 217 11.90 13.96 -15.90
C LYS A 217 11.13 15.00 -16.71
N GLY A 218 10.11 15.60 -16.10
CA GLY A 218 9.26 16.61 -16.74
C GLY A 218 9.78 18.03 -16.58
#